data_1d6aa2ed7da65e4ac04d5de384308f76
#
_entry.id   1d6aa2ed7da65e4ac04d5de384308f76
#
_cell.length_a   1.000
_cell.length_b   1.000
_cell.length_c   1.000
_cell.angle_alpha   90.00
_cell.angle_beta   90.00
_cell.angle_gamma   90.00
#
_symmetry.space_group_name_H-M   'P 1'
#
loop_
_entity.id
_entity.type
_entity.pdbx_description
1 polymer ?
#
loop_
_entity_poly.entity_id
_entity_poly.type
_entity_poly.pdbx_seq_one_letter_code
_entity_poly.pdbx_strand_id
1 'polypeptide(L)'
;TTKILDAIKSGQSQTITPEYTYTAYRREKDEIGDTYVEISLSKQHMWFFKDGQLLVSTDVVTGNHNKGWDTHTGVYAIMYKERDATLVGEGYNSHVNYWMPFYANTGIHDATWRNSFGGSIYMNDGSHGCVNTPYENAEKIYNNIEKGVPVVVYN
;
A
#
# COMPACT_ATOMS: atom_id res chain seq x y z
N THR A 1 -22.96 16.82 -8.91
CA THR A 1 -23.17 18.28 -9.15
C THR A 1 -24.61 18.58 -9.53
N THR A 2 -25.26 17.76 -10.35
CA THR A 2 -26.66 17.94 -10.77
C THR A 2 -27.61 17.88 -9.57
N LYS A 3 -27.49 16.91 -8.70
CA LYS A 3 -28.31 16.75 -7.47
C LYS A 3 -28.30 17.98 -6.56
N ILE A 4 -27.16 18.66 -6.42
CA ILE A 4 -27.05 19.88 -5.60
C ILE A 4 -27.80 21.05 -6.26
N LEU A 5 -27.67 21.21 -7.57
CA LEU A 5 -28.38 22.26 -8.32
C LEU A 5 -29.90 22.05 -8.28
N ASP A 6 -30.37 20.82 -8.38
CA ASP A 6 -31.77 20.47 -8.32
C ASP A 6 -32.33 20.73 -6.91
N ALA A 7 -31.55 20.39 -5.87
CA ALA A 7 -31.90 20.73 -4.48
C ALA A 7 -32.05 22.25 -4.24
N ILE A 8 -31.12 23.04 -4.75
CA ILE A 8 -31.19 24.52 -4.63
C ILE A 8 -32.41 25.06 -5.37
N LYS A 9 -32.66 24.56 -6.58
CA LYS A 9 -33.82 25.01 -7.39
C LYS A 9 -35.16 24.64 -6.77
N SER A 10 -35.23 23.53 -6.06
CA SER A 10 -36.47 23.08 -5.40
C SER A 10 -36.88 23.96 -4.22
N GLY A 11 -35.96 24.71 -3.61
CA GLY A 11 -36.19 25.52 -2.41
C GLY A 11 -36.58 24.69 -1.17
N GLN A 12 -36.50 23.37 -1.25
CA GLN A 12 -36.84 22.45 -0.17
C GLN A 12 -35.60 22.07 0.62
N SER A 13 -35.72 22.00 1.94
CA SER A 13 -34.66 21.47 2.79
C SER A 13 -34.55 19.95 2.57
N GLN A 14 -33.38 19.48 2.15
CA GLN A 14 -33.14 18.07 1.90
C GLN A 14 -31.68 17.70 2.22
N THR A 15 -31.46 16.42 2.59
CA THR A 15 -30.15 15.87 2.82
C THR A 15 -29.67 15.21 1.55
N ILE A 16 -28.51 15.62 1.06
CA ILE A 16 -27.86 15.00 -0.11
C ILE A 16 -26.65 14.22 0.36
N THR A 17 -26.64 12.92 0.09
CA THR A 17 -25.46 12.08 0.29
C THR A 17 -24.59 12.17 -0.96
N PRO A 18 -23.35 12.67 -0.86
CA PRO A 18 -22.43 12.71 -2.00
C PRO A 18 -22.12 11.28 -2.52
N GLU A 19 -21.94 11.16 -3.82
CA GLU A 19 -21.35 9.97 -4.40
C GLU A 19 -19.83 10.10 -4.31
N TYR A 20 -19.20 9.15 -3.66
CA TYR A 20 -17.75 9.13 -3.48
C TYR A 20 -17.11 8.24 -4.54
N THR A 21 -16.09 8.74 -5.21
CA THR A 21 -15.26 7.94 -6.14
C THR A 21 -14.42 6.92 -5.37
N TYR A 22 -13.98 7.31 -4.18
CA TYR A 22 -13.27 6.45 -3.23
C TYR A 22 -13.91 6.63 -1.86
N THR A 23 -14.04 5.55 -1.11
CA THR A 23 -14.52 5.58 0.27
C THR A 23 -13.40 5.06 1.18
N ALA A 24 -13.30 5.60 2.40
CA ALA A 24 -12.46 5.00 3.43
C ALA A 24 -12.86 3.52 3.64
N TYR A 25 -11.88 2.70 4.00
CA TYR A 25 -12.11 1.28 4.29
C TYR A 25 -13.14 1.10 5.41
N ARG A 26 -13.08 1.99 6.40
CA ARG A 26 -14.10 2.15 7.46
C ARG A 26 -14.52 3.62 7.55
N ARG A 27 -15.77 3.89 7.93
CA ARG A 27 -16.33 5.23 8.17
C ARG A 27 -16.68 5.41 9.65
N GLU A 28 -15.77 5.04 10.51
CA GLU A 28 -15.89 5.19 11.95
C GLU A 28 -14.86 6.18 12.47
N LYS A 29 -14.82 6.40 13.78
CA LYS A 29 -13.84 7.29 14.40
C LYS A 29 -12.39 6.85 14.17
N ASP A 30 -12.18 5.55 13.95
CA ASP A 30 -10.93 4.94 13.52
C ASP A 30 -11.11 4.43 12.07
N GLU A 31 -10.69 5.23 11.10
CA GLU A 31 -10.81 4.91 9.66
C GLU A 31 -9.82 3.86 9.18
N ILE A 32 -8.74 3.62 9.93
CA ILE A 32 -7.74 2.58 9.62
C ILE A 32 -8.23 1.21 10.10
N GLY A 33 -8.84 1.18 11.31
CA GLY A 33 -9.32 -0.07 11.93
C GLY A 33 -8.17 -0.94 12.44
N ASP A 34 -8.46 -2.20 12.61
CA ASP A 34 -7.59 -3.21 13.24
C ASP A 34 -6.93 -4.18 12.24
N THR A 35 -7.21 -4.01 10.94
CA THR A 35 -6.55 -4.75 9.85
C THR A 35 -5.89 -3.76 8.90
N TYR A 36 -4.56 -3.65 8.94
CA TYR A 36 -3.81 -2.68 8.15
C TYR A 36 -2.32 -3.05 8.04
N VAL A 37 -1.62 -2.40 7.13
CA VAL A 37 -0.17 -2.49 6.97
C VAL A 37 0.47 -1.17 7.39
N GLU A 38 1.54 -1.24 8.17
CA GLU A 38 2.44 -0.12 8.44
C GLU A 38 3.79 -0.35 7.77
N ILE A 39 4.34 0.71 7.15
CA ILE A 39 5.66 0.70 6.52
C ILE A 39 6.43 1.92 7.01
N SER A 40 7.48 1.70 7.81
CA SER A 40 8.40 2.75 8.24
C SER A 40 9.60 2.80 7.30
N LEU A 41 9.74 3.92 6.59
CA LEU A 41 10.85 4.13 5.66
C LEU A 41 12.18 4.29 6.40
N SER A 42 12.19 5.00 7.53
CA SER A 42 13.40 5.18 8.32
C SER A 42 13.89 3.91 9.01
N LYS A 43 12.96 3.02 9.40
CA LYS A 43 13.32 1.71 9.99
C LYS A 43 13.55 0.64 8.94
N GLN A 44 13.11 0.85 7.70
CA GLN A 44 13.08 -0.17 6.65
C GLN A 44 12.38 -1.45 7.13
N HIS A 45 11.22 -1.26 7.77
CA HIS A 45 10.47 -2.32 8.40
C HIS A 45 8.98 -2.19 8.11
N MET A 46 8.31 -3.33 8.00
CA MET A 46 6.87 -3.43 7.72
C MET A 46 6.20 -4.33 8.75
N TRP A 47 5.02 -3.90 9.20
CA TRP A 47 4.12 -4.67 10.05
C TRP A 47 2.78 -4.85 9.35
N PHE A 48 2.24 -6.05 9.41
CA PHE A 48 0.87 -6.33 8.99
C PHE A 48 0.07 -6.82 10.19
N PHE A 49 -0.95 -6.05 10.52
CA PHE A 49 -1.94 -6.37 11.55
C PHE A 49 -3.20 -6.90 10.88
N LYS A 50 -3.77 -7.94 11.45
CA LYS A 50 -5.06 -8.51 11.05
C LYS A 50 -5.91 -8.74 12.29
N ASP A 51 -7.12 -8.18 12.29
CA ASP A 51 -8.07 -8.28 13.42
C ASP A 51 -7.42 -7.90 14.77
N GLY A 52 -6.63 -6.83 14.77
CA GLY A 52 -5.91 -6.31 15.93
C GLY A 52 -4.67 -7.11 16.35
N GLN A 53 -4.32 -8.18 15.63
CA GLN A 53 -3.15 -9.01 15.94
C GLN A 53 -2.02 -8.78 14.93
N LEU A 54 -0.79 -8.70 15.43
CA LEU A 54 0.40 -8.65 14.58
C LEU A 54 0.61 -10.00 13.89
N LEU A 55 0.36 -10.04 12.58
CA LEU A 55 0.52 -11.26 11.79
C LEU A 55 1.88 -11.38 11.14
N VAL A 56 2.43 -10.27 10.62
CA VAL A 56 3.78 -10.22 10.00
C VAL A 56 4.54 -9.02 10.54
N SER A 57 5.81 -9.22 10.86
CA SER A 57 6.79 -8.19 11.18
C SER A 57 8.07 -8.55 10.41
N THR A 58 8.53 -7.69 9.52
CA THR A 58 9.62 -8.03 8.60
C THR A 58 10.40 -6.81 8.15
N ASP A 59 11.69 -6.98 7.99
CA ASP A 59 12.52 -6.00 7.30
C ASP A 59 12.17 -5.99 5.80
N VAL A 60 12.26 -4.82 5.20
CA VAL A 60 11.94 -4.58 3.78
C VAL A 60 13.04 -3.73 3.13
N VAL A 61 12.99 -3.60 1.80
CA VAL A 61 13.78 -2.60 1.08
C VAL A 61 12.83 -1.76 0.25
N THR A 62 12.75 -0.48 0.57
CA THR A 62 11.88 0.48 -0.11
C THR A 62 12.59 1.18 -1.28
N GLY A 63 12.01 2.22 -1.83
CA GLY A 63 12.55 2.97 -2.95
C GLY A 63 13.95 3.55 -2.70
N ASN A 64 14.75 3.64 -3.76
CA ASN A 64 16.15 4.10 -3.70
C ASN A 64 16.22 5.61 -3.41
N HIS A 65 16.67 5.95 -2.21
CA HIS A 65 16.73 7.34 -1.73
C HIS A 65 17.69 8.19 -2.57
N ASN A 66 18.91 7.72 -2.81
CA ASN A 66 19.92 8.50 -3.53
C ASN A 66 19.59 8.72 -5.03
N LYS A 67 18.66 7.93 -5.57
CA LYS A 67 18.11 8.13 -6.92
C LYS A 67 16.82 8.95 -6.95
N GLY A 68 16.30 9.36 -5.78
CA GLY A 68 15.02 10.07 -5.67
C GLY A 68 13.81 9.20 -6.01
N TRP A 69 13.91 7.89 -5.84
CA TRP A 69 12.85 6.92 -6.09
C TRP A 69 12.17 6.47 -4.79
N ASP A 70 12.12 7.35 -3.81
CA ASP A 70 11.54 7.05 -2.50
C ASP A 70 10.11 6.52 -2.61
N THR A 71 9.78 5.55 -1.77
CA THR A 71 8.38 5.14 -1.58
C THR A 71 7.62 6.31 -0.96
N HIS A 72 6.51 6.69 -1.56
CA HIS A 72 5.74 7.87 -1.14
C HIS A 72 5.07 7.64 0.21
N THR A 73 5.24 8.59 1.13
CA THR A 73 4.54 8.60 2.42
C THR A 73 3.07 8.95 2.23
N GLY A 74 2.20 8.37 3.07
CA GLY A 74 0.76 8.62 3.02
C GLY A 74 -0.06 7.46 3.56
N VAL A 75 -1.37 7.60 3.47
CA VAL A 75 -2.32 6.53 3.77
C VAL A 75 -2.99 6.11 2.46
N TYR A 76 -2.81 4.87 2.13
CA TYR A 76 -3.28 4.23 0.89
C TYR A 76 -4.16 3.05 1.22
N ALA A 77 -4.58 2.31 0.20
CA ALA A 77 -5.28 1.04 0.35
C ALA A 77 -4.82 0.04 -0.71
N ILE A 78 -4.81 -1.25 -0.38
CA ILE A 78 -4.54 -2.30 -1.37
C ILE A 78 -5.56 -2.20 -2.51
N MET A 79 -5.07 -2.02 -3.72
CA MET A 79 -5.90 -1.81 -4.92
C MET A 79 -6.44 -3.14 -5.47
N TYR A 80 -5.59 -4.14 -5.53
CA TYR A 80 -5.87 -5.52 -5.93
C TYR A 80 -4.73 -6.44 -5.51
N LYS A 81 -4.88 -7.73 -5.77
CA LYS A 81 -3.83 -8.74 -5.59
C LYS A 81 -3.64 -9.52 -6.88
N GLU A 82 -2.40 -9.84 -7.22
CA GLU A 82 -2.09 -10.61 -8.41
C GLU A 82 -0.96 -11.60 -8.11
N ARG A 83 -1.06 -12.82 -8.62
CA ARG A 83 0.01 -13.81 -8.58
C ARG A 83 0.78 -13.84 -9.90
N ASP A 84 2.05 -14.19 -9.80
CA ASP A 84 2.89 -14.40 -10.98
C ASP A 84 2.90 -13.17 -11.91
N ALA A 85 2.97 -11.98 -11.31
CA ALA A 85 2.97 -10.72 -12.02
C ALA A 85 4.35 -10.39 -12.60
N THR A 86 4.35 -9.68 -13.72
CA THR A 86 5.56 -9.11 -14.31
C THR A 86 5.54 -7.60 -14.18
N LEU A 87 6.44 -7.07 -13.35
CA LEU A 87 6.57 -5.63 -13.13
C LEU A 87 7.52 -5.05 -14.16
N VAL A 88 7.00 -4.18 -15.02
CA VAL A 88 7.76 -3.55 -16.10
C VAL A 88 7.84 -2.06 -15.88
N GLY A 89 9.04 -1.49 -15.97
CA GLY A 89 9.29 -0.06 -15.91
C GLY A 89 10.58 0.30 -16.64
N GLU A 90 10.97 1.58 -16.56
CA GLU A 90 12.20 2.03 -17.20
C GLU A 90 13.42 1.33 -16.57
N GLY A 91 14.10 0.51 -17.39
CA GLY A 91 15.30 -0.22 -16.98
C GLY A 91 15.07 -1.48 -16.16
N TYR A 92 13.83 -1.94 -15.97
CA TYR A 92 13.57 -3.21 -15.29
C TYR A 92 12.40 -3.99 -15.89
N ASN A 93 12.51 -5.32 -15.78
CA ASN A 93 11.47 -6.30 -16.07
C ASN A 93 11.64 -7.43 -15.06
N SER A 94 10.81 -7.42 -14.01
CA SER A 94 10.96 -8.31 -12.86
C SER A 94 9.71 -9.14 -12.64
N HIS A 95 9.86 -10.46 -12.64
CA HIS A 95 8.82 -11.38 -12.21
C HIS A 95 8.72 -11.38 -10.68
N VAL A 96 7.49 -11.34 -10.15
CA VAL A 96 7.17 -11.46 -8.73
C VAL A 96 6.05 -12.46 -8.53
N ASN A 97 6.11 -13.25 -7.47
CA ASN A 97 5.10 -14.26 -7.19
C ASN A 97 3.83 -13.66 -6.56
N TYR A 98 3.99 -12.57 -5.80
CA TYR A 98 2.92 -11.91 -5.04
C TYR A 98 3.00 -10.41 -5.27
N TRP A 99 1.99 -9.84 -5.93
CA TRP A 99 1.88 -8.42 -6.21
C TRP A 99 0.66 -7.81 -5.50
N MET A 100 0.88 -6.77 -4.72
CA MET A 100 -0.13 -6.08 -3.91
C MET A 100 0.07 -4.56 -4.04
N PRO A 101 -0.41 -3.95 -5.14
CA PRO A 101 -0.28 -2.51 -5.35
C PRO A 101 -1.18 -1.71 -4.41
N PHE A 102 -0.68 -0.55 -3.96
CA PHE A 102 -1.42 0.36 -3.10
C PHE A 102 -1.39 1.83 -3.57
N TYR A 103 -0.43 2.21 -4.44
CA TYR A 103 -0.34 3.56 -4.98
C TYR A 103 0.29 3.55 -6.37
N ALA A 104 -0.46 3.99 -7.40
CA ALA A 104 0.01 3.98 -8.79
C ALA A 104 0.66 2.63 -9.17
N ASN A 105 1.94 2.63 -9.53
CA ASN A 105 2.74 1.43 -9.82
C ASN A 105 3.60 0.98 -8.62
N THR A 106 3.28 1.45 -7.43
CA THR A 106 3.98 1.10 -6.18
C THR A 106 3.15 0.08 -5.40
N GLY A 107 3.79 -0.99 -4.95
CA GLY A 107 3.14 -2.04 -4.18
C GLY A 107 4.11 -2.85 -3.32
N ILE A 108 3.54 -3.75 -2.54
CA ILE A 108 4.26 -4.77 -1.78
C ILE A 108 4.42 -5.99 -2.67
N HIS A 109 5.63 -6.54 -2.74
CA HIS A 109 5.90 -7.77 -3.49
C HIS A 109 7.10 -8.53 -2.93
N ASP A 110 7.19 -9.82 -3.24
CA ASP A 110 8.39 -10.61 -2.95
C ASP A 110 9.57 -10.17 -3.81
N ALA A 111 10.78 -10.29 -3.25
CA ALA A 111 12.01 -9.96 -3.95
C ALA A 111 13.02 -11.11 -3.79
N THR A 112 12.79 -12.18 -4.53
CA THR A 112 13.60 -13.41 -4.48
C THR A 112 15.04 -13.22 -4.93
N TRP A 113 15.35 -12.12 -5.60
CA TRP A 113 16.71 -11.74 -6.00
C TRP A 113 17.53 -11.08 -4.88
N ARG A 114 16.92 -10.80 -3.71
CA ARG A 114 17.60 -10.22 -2.55
C ARG A 114 17.86 -11.26 -1.47
N ASN A 115 19.08 -11.20 -0.93
CA ASN A 115 19.47 -12.06 0.19
C ASN A 115 19.44 -11.33 1.55
N SER A 116 19.20 -10.01 1.54
CA SER A 116 19.13 -9.19 2.75
C SER A 116 18.14 -8.05 2.59
N PHE A 117 17.56 -7.66 3.72
CA PHE A 117 16.54 -6.62 3.82
C PHE A 117 16.85 -5.71 5.01
N GLY A 118 16.23 -4.54 5.05
CA GLY A 118 16.36 -3.59 6.15
C GLY A 118 17.60 -2.70 6.10
N GLY A 119 17.84 -2.00 7.21
CA GLY A 119 19.00 -1.14 7.39
C GLY A 119 19.12 -0.01 6.36
N SER A 120 20.32 0.21 5.85
CA SER A 120 20.62 1.30 4.91
C SER A 120 20.64 0.85 3.43
N ILE A 121 20.18 -0.36 3.12
CA ILE A 121 20.19 -0.91 1.75
C ILE A 121 19.46 0.02 0.78
N TYR A 122 18.30 0.55 1.17
CA TYR A 122 17.48 1.45 0.35
C TYR A 122 18.19 2.73 -0.09
N MET A 123 19.25 3.15 0.61
CA MET A 123 20.00 4.35 0.26
C MET A 123 20.65 4.27 -1.12
N ASN A 124 21.22 3.12 -1.48
CA ASN A 124 21.99 2.92 -2.71
C ASN A 124 21.46 1.77 -3.59
N ASP A 125 20.83 0.76 -3.00
CA ASP A 125 20.31 -0.43 -3.66
C ASP A 125 18.82 -0.64 -3.35
N GLY A 126 18.06 0.45 -3.30
CA GLY A 126 16.61 0.45 -3.17
C GLY A 126 15.90 0.08 -4.47
N SER A 127 14.59 -0.07 -4.39
CA SER A 127 13.70 -0.32 -5.52
C SER A 127 13.42 0.97 -6.33
N HIS A 128 12.54 0.91 -7.32
CA HIS A 128 11.98 2.07 -8.02
C HIS A 128 10.74 2.67 -7.31
N GLY A 129 10.58 2.39 -6.01
CA GLY A 129 9.46 2.87 -5.20
C GLY A 129 8.66 1.75 -4.52
N CYS A 130 8.70 0.53 -5.03
CA CYS A 130 8.03 -0.62 -4.43
C CYS A 130 8.66 -1.07 -3.11
N VAL A 131 7.92 -1.84 -2.34
CA VAL A 131 8.35 -2.42 -1.06
C VAL A 131 8.76 -3.86 -1.30
N ASN A 132 10.07 -4.06 -1.45
CA ASN A 132 10.67 -5.38 -1.61
C ASN A 132 10.62 -6.13 -0.27
N THR A 133 9.98 -7.27 -0.26
CA THR A 133 9.69 -8.07 0.94
C THR A 133 10.29 -9.47 0.81
N PRO A 134 10.80 -10.09 1.90
CA PRO A 134 11.17 -11.50 1.88
C PRO A 134 10.01 -12.38 1.39
N TYR A 135 10.33 -13.41 0.60
CA TYR A 135 9.34 -14.26 -0.07
C TYR A 135 8.26 -14.80 0.87
N GLU A 136 8.66 -15.44 1.97
CA GLU A 136 7.73 -16.07 2.93
C GLU A 136 6.79 -15.04 3.59
N ASN A 137 7.30 -13.83 3.85
CA ASN A 137 6.52 -12.76 4.43
C ASN A 137 5.55 -12.15 3.41
N ALA A 138 5.98 -11.97 2.16
CA ALA A 138 5.10 -11.53 1.07
C ALA A 138 3.98 -12.54 0.82
N GLU A 139 4.28 -13.84 0.81
CA GLU A 139 3.31 -14.91 0.72
C GLU A 139 2.29 -14.86 1.86
N LYS A 140 2.77 -14.72 3.10
CA LYS A 140 1.90 -14.68 4.28
C LYS A 140 0.99 -13.46 4.27
N ILE A 141 1.50 -12.30 3.86
CA ILE A 141 0.69 -11.08 3.67
C ILE A 141 -0.35 -11.31 2.57
N TYR A 142 0.06 -11.76 1.40
CA TYR A 142 -0.80 -12.00 0.25
C TYR A 142 -1.98 -12.92 0.58
N ASN A 143 -1.72 -14.00 1.31
CA ASN A 143 -2.75 -14.98 1.68
C ASN A 143 -3.76 -14.45 2.73
N ASN A 144 -3.46 -13.35 3.39
CA ASN A 144 -4.24 -12.82 4.50
C ASN A 144 -4.78 -11.40 4.30
N ILE A 145 -4.25 -10.66 3.31
CA ILE A 145 -4.68 -9.29 3.02
C ILE A 145 -5.76 -9.28 1.95
N GLU A 146 -6.65 -8.30 2.00
CA GLU A 146 -7.71 -8.11 1.01
C GLU A 146 -7.61 -6.73 0.35
N LYS A 147 -8.27 -6.58 -0.81
CA LYS A 147 -8.46 -5.28 -1.46
C LYS A 147 -9.14 -4.32 -0.47
N GLY A 148 -8.65 -3.09 -0.43
CA GLY A 148 -9.18 -2.04 0.44
C GLY A 148 -8.50 -1.96 1.80
N VAL A 149 -7.71 -2.95 2.22
CA VAL A 149 -6.94 -2.89 3.47
C VAL A 149 -6.01 -1.68 3.45
N PRO A 150 -6.04 -0.83 4.50
CA PRO A 150 -5.19 0.34 4.59
C PRO A 150 -3.69 0.02 4.60
N VAL A 151 -2.91 0.86 3.95
CA VAL A 151 -1.43 0.83 3.95
C VAL A 151 -0.93 2.21 4.37
N VAL A 152 -0.31 2.28 5.54
CA VAL A 152 0.24 3.51 6.12
C VAL A 152 1.75 3.54 5.90
N VAL A 153 2.23 4.49 5.11
CA VAL A 153 3.67 4.67 4.81
C VAL A 153 4.14 5.96 5.47
N TYR A 154 5.17 5.86 6.30
CA TYR A 154 5.72 6.99 7.06
C TYR A 154 7.24 6.88 7.28
N ASN A 155 7.85 7.98 7.73
CA ASN A 155 9.28 8.06 8.10
C ASN A 155 9.55 7.60 9.52
#